data_caf87d72a7d87d343854763d07afa7d2
#
_entry.id   caf87d72a7d87d343854763d07afa7d2
#
_cell.length_a   1.000
_cell.length_b   1.000
_cell.length_c   1.000
_cell.angle_alpha   90.00
_cell.angle_beta   90.00
_cell.angle_gamma   90.00
#
_symmetry.space_group_name_H-M   'P 1'
#
loop_
_entity.id
_entity.type
_entity.pdbx_description
1 polymer ?
#
loop_
_entity_poly.entity_id
_entity_poly.type
_entity_poly.pdbx_seq_one_letter_code
_entity_poly.pdbx_strand_id
1 'polypeptide(L)'
;MRITIHQPESRTGVPEENLRALVDTARGVAEECDVVFAPLGSVEGGLLALEGEVSFMSEARARYTEQLLGEAARMLLRNPVMLVVPVRFPEGVRHAVLNEGRVTFADPAEGIRLPDGTRVALREDAPGDIYWNSALRHTVWDELPLPASPARPVLSMSLGGAERTEIFRGESFFTDGVKAVALPRFERARATFEWNRGEALEGPDAVPAASLRADREAVLYDALVKSVRSYVARSFLRGGVVLGISGGVDSALCAAAAVDALGADRVCGVLLASRYTSEESRTLARSLCKGLGIALHERSIESLHELAVKEFEPDVGLLPEGDITDQNIQARLRCLWLMSIANHRNALMLCSSNKAEAAMGYGTLYGDVAGGFAPIVDLWKADVRRLCYESNRRAGAERIPEALIEREPTAELRPGQKDSDSLPPYDTIEAVMERVFAGETLERKERELAERAARFAFKRLQAPCGLRLSPVTLADWDRARGF
;
A
#
# COMPACT_ATOMS: atom_id res chain seq x y z
N MET A 1 -9.21 8.23 -34.09
CA MET A 1 -9.17 6.89 -33.46
C MET A 1 -9.62 7.01 -32.00
N ARG A 2 -10.46 6.10 -31.55
CA ARG A 2 -10.98 6.06 -30.18
C ARG A 2 -10.19 5.04 -29.38
N ILE A 3 -9.60 5.50 -28.30
CA ILE A 3 -8.71 4.73 -27.43
C ILE A 3 -9.39 4.56 -26.05
N THR A 4 -9.40 3.35 -25.53
CA THR A 4 -9.73 3.09 -24.14
C THR A 4 -8.47 2.71 -23.38
N ILE A 5 -8.16 3.43 -22.31
CA ILE A 5 -7.22 2.99 -21.29
C ILE A 5 -8.00 2.30 -20.17
N HIS A 6 -7.61 1.07 -19.82
CA HIS A 6 -8.27 0.28 -18.80
C HIS A 6 -7.27 -0.11 -17.71
N GLN A 7 -7.56 0.28 -16.49
CA GLN A 7 -6.81 0.03 -15.28
C GLN A 7 -7.58 -0.98 -14.42
N PRO A 8 -7.36 -2.29 -14.58
CA PRO A 8 -8.05 -3.31 -13.80
C PRO A 8 -7.46 -3.43 -12.38
N GLU A 9 -8.24 -3.98 -11.47
CA GLU A 9 -7.74 -4.72 -10.31
C GLU A 9 -7.64 -6.19 -10.73
N SER A 10 -6.43 -6.73 -10.84
CA SER A 10 -6.20 -8.13 -11.14
C SER A 10 -5.87 -8.91 -9.87
N ARG A 11 -6.06 -10.23 -9.91
CA ARG A 11 -5.72 -11.12 -8.79
C ARG A 11 -4.70 -12.15 -9.24
N THR A 12 -3.66 -12.32 -8.44
CA THR A 12 -2.62 -13.32 -8.69
C THR A 12 -3.19 -14.74 -8.59
N GLY A 13 -2.85 -15.57 -9.55
CA GLY A 13 -3.19 -16.98 -9.58
C GLY A 13 -4.55 -17.33 -10.20
N VAL A 14 -5.27 -16.36 -10.75
CA VAL A 14 -6.56 -16.57 -11.45
C VAL A 14 -6.57 -15.92 -12.84
N PRO A 15 -5.64 -16.29 -13.74
CA PRO A 15 -5.49 -15.65 -15.05
C PRO A 15 -6.75 -15.75 -15.92
N GLU A 16 -7.55 -16.81 -15.78
CA GLU A 16 -8.81 -17.00 -16.51
C GLU A 16 -9.83 -15.91 -16.15
N GLU A 17 -10.00 -15.64 -14.86
CA GLU A 17 -10.94 -14.61 -14.39
C GLU A 17 -10.48 -13.23 -14.79
N ASN A 18 -9.17 -12.95 -14.64
CA ASN A 18 -8.56 -11.69 -15.02
C ASN A 18 -8.75 -11.43 -16.53
N LEU A 19 -8.44 -12.42 -17.37
CA LEU A 19 -8.55 -12.30 -18.81
C LEU A 19 -10.01 -12.19 -19.27
N ARG A 20 -10.92 -12.93 -18.64
CA ARG A 20 -12.36 -12.78 -18.90
C ARG A 20 -12.83 -11.35 -18.62
N ALA A 21 -12.42 -10.76 -17.49
CA ALA A 21 -12.75 -9.38 -17.14
C ALA A 21 -12.24 -8.36 -18.17
N LEU A 22 -11.05 -8.61 -18.75
CA LEU A 22 -10.51 -7.78 -19.83
C LEU A 22 -11.33 -7.92 -21.12
N VAL A 23 -11.68 -9.14 -21.51
CA VAL A 23 -12.55 -9.41 -22.69
C VAL A 23 -13.92 -8.77 -22.50
N ASP A 24 -14.54 -8.90 -21.34
CA ASP A 24 -15.84 -8.29 -21.05
C ASP A 24 -15.75 -6.74 -21.12
N THR A 25 -14.64 -6.17 -20.66
CA THR A 25 -14.39 -4.73 -20.82
C THR A 25 -14.28 -4.35 -22.29
N ALA A 26 -13.47 -5.06 -23.08
CA ALA A 26 -13.28 -4.79 -24.50
C ALA A 26 -14.62 -4.90 -25.27
N ARG A 27 -15.42 -5.92 -24.97
CA ARG A 27 -16.75 -6.10 -25.57
C ARG A 27 -17.72 -5.00 -25.16
N GLY A 28 -17.68 -4.57 -23.90
CA GLY A 28 -18.56 -3.52 -23.38
C GLY A 28 -18.30 -2.11 -23.94
N VAL A 29 -17.12 -1.88 -24.55
CA VAL A 29 -16.78 -0.58 -25.16
C VAL A 29 -16.66 -0.65 -26.68
N ALA A 30 -17.02 -1.76 -27.31
CA ALA A 30 -16.76 -2.01 -28.74
C ALA A 30 -17.45 -1.04 -29.72
N GLU A 31 -18.58 -0.45 -29.34
CA GLU A 31 -19.26 0.55 -30.12
C GLU A 31 -18.62 1.95 -29.98
N GLU A 32 -17.88 2.16 -28.91
CA GLU A 32 -17.29 3.45 -28.51
C GLU A 32 -15.77 3.50 -28.68
N CYS A 33 -15.13 2.38 -29.02
CA CYS A 33 -13.68 2.23 -28.95
C CYS A 33 -13.13 1.38 -30.10
N ASP A 34 -11.97 1.75 -30.60
CA ASP A 34 -11.25 1.02 -31.65
C ASP A 34 -10.15 0.13 -31.03
N VAL A 35 -9.55 0.56 -29.90
CA VAL A 35 -8.51 -0.17 -29.20
C VAL A 35 -8.59 0.00 -27.69
N VAL A 36 -8.42 -1.11 -26.95
CA VAL A 36 -8.32 -1.14 -25.48
C VAL A 36 -6.89 -1.49 -25.11
N PHE A 37 -6.26 -0.65 -24.28
CA PHE A 37 -4.98 -0.92 -23.65
C PHE A 37 -5.18 -1.31 -22.18
N ALA A 38 -4.47 -2.36 -21.74
CA ALA A 38 -4.41 -2.78 -20.34
C ALA A 38 -2.94 -2.93 -19.88
N PRO A 39 -2.62 -2.70 -18.60
CA PRO A 39 -1.25 -2.73 -18.08
C PRO A 39 -0.69 -4.16 -17.94
N LEU A 40 0.63 -4.25 -17.72
CA LEU A 40 1.29 -5.47 -17.26
C LEU A 40 0.66 -5.95 -15.94
N GLY A 41 0.52 -7.25 -15.76
CA GLY A 41 -0.13 -7.86 -14.60
C GLY A 41 -1.65 -8.01 -14.73
N SER A 42 -2.24 -7.49 -15.83
CA SER A 42 -3.69 -7.61 -16.07
C SER A 42 -4.16 -9.05 -16.27
N VAL A 43 -3.30 -9.95 -16.69
CA VAL A 43 -3.59 -11.39 -16.92
C VAL A 43 -3.11 -12.23 -15.76
N GLU A 44 -1.81 -12.23 -15.50
CA GLU A 44 -1.16 -13.08 -14.50
C GLU A 44 -1.43 -12.68 -13.05
N GLY A 45 -1.82 -11.42 -12.82
CA GLY A 45 -1.93 -10.79 -11.52
C GLY A 45 -0.70 -9.95 -11.19
N GLY A 46 -0.91 -8.94 -10.34
CA GLY A 46 0.08 -7.92 -10.05
C GLY A 46 1.35 -8.47 -9.40
N LEU A 47 1.23 -9.37 -8.43
CA LEU A 47 2.41 -9.95 -7.74
C LEU A 47 3.32 -10.73 -8.66
N LEU A 48 2.75 -11.53 -9.57
CA LEU A 48 3.55 -12.30 -10.54
C LEU A 48 4.19 -11.40 -11.60
N ALA A 49 3.61 -10.23 -11.86
CA ALA A 49 4.19 -9.27 -12.77
C ALA A 49 5.39 -8.51 -12.14
N LEU A 50 5.36 -8.31 -10.81
CA LEU A 50 6.43 -7.65 -10.05
C LEU A 50 7.62 -8.56 -9.78
N GLU A 51 7.32 -9.74 -9.27
CA GLU A 51 8.36 -10.67 -8.86
C GLU A 51 9.08 -11.19 -10.09
N GLY A 52 10.34 -10.77 -10.26
CA GLY A 52 11.27 -11.37 -11.22
C GLY A 52 11.61 -12.82 -10.87
N GLU A 53 10.82 -13.46 -10.01
CA GLU A 53 10.94 -14.87 -9.66
C GLU A 53 10.43 -15.73 -10.82
N VAL A 54 11.34 -15.96 -11.76
CA VAL A 54 11.24 -16.92 -12.87
C VAL A 54 10.76 -18.31 -12.40
N SER A 55 10.94 -18.63 -11.11
CA SER A 55 10.58 -19.94 -10.54
C SER A 55 9.08 -20.27 -10.59
N PHE A 56 8.19 -19.26 -10.58
CA PHE A 56 6.76 -19.47 -10.71
C PHE A 56 6.24 -19.48 -12.15
N MET A 57 7.02 -18.98 -13.10
CA MET A 57 6.68 -19.01 -14.53
C MET A 57 7.34 -20.19 -15.22
N SER A 58 6.85 -21.41 -14.93
CA SER A 58 7.26 -22.60 -15.67
C SER A 58 6.79 -22.52 -17.13
N GLU A 59 7.48 -23.26 -18.02
CA GLU A 59 7.03 -23.41 -19.41
C GLU A 59 5.57 -23.89 -19.53
N ALA A 60 5.13 -24.73 -18.58
CA ALA A 60 3.75 -25.20 -18.55
C ALA A 60 2.76 -24.04 -18.33
N ARG A 61 3.12 -23.09 -17.45
CA ARG A 61 2.30 -21.92 -17.19
C ARG A 61 2.31 -20.95 -18.37
N ALA A 62 3.45 -20.78 -19.04
CA ALA A 62 3.55 -19.97 -20.25
C ALA A 62 2.63 -20.53 -21.36
N ARG A 63 2.69 -21.83 -21.64
CA ARG A 63 1.78 -22.51 -22.61
C ARG A 63 0.32 -22.35 -22.22
N TYR A 64 -0.02 -22.48 -20.94
CA TYR A 64 -1.37 -22.27 -20.47
C TYR A 64 -1.86 -20.82 -20.69
N THR A 65 -1.01 -19.83 -20.41
CA THR A 65 -1.33 -18.42 -20.68
C THR A 65 -1.54 -18.17 -22.18
N GLU A 66 -0.72 -18.74 -23.06
CA GLU A 66 -0.92 -18.64 -24.51
C GLU A 66 -2.23 -19.28 -24.97
N GLN A 67 -2.61 -20.41 -24.40
CA GLN A 67 -3.90 -21.06 -24.66
C GLN A 67 -5.06 -20.11 -24.26
N LEU A 68 -5.01 -19.54 -23.04
CA LEU A 68 -6.04 -18.61 -22.55
C LEU A 68 -6.15 -17.36 -23.45
N LEU A 69 -5.02 -16.79 -23.88
CA LEU A 69 -5.04 -15.67 -24.83
C LEU A 69 -5.72 -16.05 -26.14
N GLY A 70 -5.46 -17.27 -26.65
CA GLY A 70 -6.13 -17.80 -27.83
C GLY A 70 -7.64 -17.95 -27.65
N GLU A 71 -8.10 -18.39 -26.48
CA GLU A 71 -9.53 -18.47 -26.14
C GLU A 71 -10.15 -17.08 -26.05
N ALA A 72 -9.49 -16.13 -25.39
CA ALA A 72 -9.92 -14.74 -25.30
C ALA A 72 -10.04 -14.08 -26.67
N ALA A 73 -9.07 -14.30 -27.57
CA ALA A 73 -9.13 -13.77 -28.94
C ALA A 73 -10.36 -14.33 -29.69
N ARG A 74 -10.64 -15.65 -29.57
CA ARG A 74 -11.86 -16.22 -30.18
C ARG A 74 -13.16 -15.60 -29.65
N MET A 75 -13.18 -15.21 -28.35
CA MET A 75 -14.34 -14.50 -27.78
C MET A 75 -14.54 -13.11 -28.39
N LEU A 76 -13.48 -12.52 -28.97
CA LEU A 76 -13.49 -11.22 -29.65
C LEU A 76 -13.65 -11.34 -31.18
N LEU A 77 -13.86 -12.54 -31.76
CA LEU A 77 -13.89 -12.78 -33.22
C LEU A 77 -14.88 -11.90 -33.98
N ARG A 78 -16.00 -11.55 -33.38
CA ARG A 78 -17.04 -10.70 -33.99
C ARG A 78 -17.06 -9.27 -33.44
N ASN A 79 -16.04 -8.92 -32.69
CA ASN A 79 -15.93 -7.64 -32.03
C ASN A 79 -14.84 -6.83 -32.74
N PRO A 80 -15.11 -5.62 -33.24
CA PRO A 80 -14.14 -4.85 -34.00
C PRO A 80 -13.04 -4.23 -33.16
N VAL A 81 -13.09 -4.38 -31.83
CA VAL A 81 -12.12 -3.79 -30.92
C VAL A 81 -10.84 -4.61 -30.84
N MET A 82 -9.71 -3.92 -30.92
CA MET A 82 -8.40 -4.50 -30.63
C MET A 82 -8.12 -4.45 -29.13
N LEU A 83 -7.74 -5.56 -28.49
CA LEU A 83 -7.27 -5.60 -27.10
C LEU A 83 -5.77 -5.78 -27.09
N VAL A 84 -5.05 -4.89 -26.41
CA VAL A 84 -3.60 -4.96 -26.25
C VAL A 84 -3.23 -5.07 -24.78
N VAL A 85 -2.47 -6.13 -24.43
CA VAL A 85 -2.07 -6.41 -23.06
C VAL A 85 -0.64 -6.97 -23.00
N PRO A 86 0.23 -6.38 -22.17
CA PRO A 86 1.54 -6.98 -21.85
C PRO A 86 1.33 -8.19 -20.94
N VAL A 87 2.09 -9.24 -21.20
CA VAL A 87 2.06 -10.49 -20.42
C VAL A 87 3.48 -10.92 -20.12
N ARG A 88 3.74 -11.38 -18.91
CA ARG A 88 5.04 -11.90 -18.50
C ARG A 88 5.19 -13.37 -18.90
N PHE A 89 6.31 -13.67 -19.53
CA PHE A 89 6.79 -15.00 -19.88
C PHE A 89 8.16 -15.26 -19.23
N PRO A 90 8.67 -16.51 -19.22
CA PRO A 90 9.99 -16.82 -18.67
C PRO A 90 11.12 -15.98 -19.30
N GLU A 91 11.02 -15.71 -20.59
CA GLU A 91 12.00 -14.94 -21.36
C GLU A 91 11.83 -13.41 -21.24
N GLY A 92 10.74 -12.93 -20.61
CA GLY A 92 10.48 -11.51 -20.43
C GLY A 92 9.02 -11.10 -20.68
N VAL A 93 8.78 -9.81 -20.84
CA VAL A 93 7.45 -9.26 -21.12
C VAL A 93 7.21 -9.26 -22.63
N ARG A 94 6.09 -9.82 -23.06
CA ARG A 94 5.61 -9.79 -24.47
C ARG A 94 4.28 -9.06 -24.53
N HIS A 95 4.06 -8.26 -25.56
CA HIS A 95 2.81 -7.52 -25.77
C HIS A 95 1.89 -8.33 -26.68
N ALA A 96 0.84 -8.90 -26.10
CA ALA A 96 -0.17 -9.63 -26.85
C ALA A 96 -1.19 -8.68 -27.45
N VAL A 97 -1.48 -8.86 -28.74
CA VAL A 97 -2.51 -8.15 -29.50
C VAL A 97 -3.58 -9.14 -29.89
N LEU A 98 -4.78 -8.98 -29.33
CA LEU A 98 -5.96 -9.80 -29.60
C LEU A 98 -6.87 -9.04 -30.56
N ASN A 99 -7.01 -9.51 -31.76
CA ASN A 99 -7.82 -8.88 -32.79
C ASN A 99 -8.38 -9.94 -33.76
N GLU A 100 -9.63 -9.79 -34.18
CA GLU A 100 -10.32 -10.64 -35.18
C GLU A 100 -10.16 -12.17 -34.90
N GLY A 101 -10.23 -12.55 -33.65
CA GLY A 101 -10.12 -13.97 -33.22
C GLY A 101 -8.69 -14.53 -33.19
N ARG A 102 -7.68 -13.70 -33.39
CA ARG A 102 -6.25 -14.10 -33.44
C ARG A 102 -5.46 -13.42 -32.33
N VAL A 103 -4.40 -14.08 -31.89
CA VAL A 103 -3.38 -13.51 -31.01
C VAL A 103 -2.10 -13.34 -31.82
N THR A 104 -1.53 -12.15 -31.75
CA THR A 104 -0.18 -11.89 -32.25
C THR A 104 0.63 -11.26 -31.14
N PHE A 105 1.94 -11.44 -31.16
CA PHE A 105 2.85 -10.78 -30.23
C PHE A 105 3.64 -9.72 -30.96
N ALA A 106 3.65 -8.50 -30.42
CA ALA A 106 4.36 -7.41 -31.01
C ALA A 106 5.88 -7.58 -30.91
N ASP A 107 6.59 -7.27 -32.00
CA ASP A 107 8.03 -7.12 -31.96
C ASP A 107 8.40 -5.80 -31.25
N PRO A 108 9.25 -5.80 -30.23
CA PRO A 108 9.63 -4.58 -29.52
C PRO A 108 10.30 -3.52 -30.41
N ALA A 109 10.94 -3.91 -31.50
CA ALA A 109 11.57 -2.97 -32.45
C ALA A 109 10.58 -2.37 -33.44
N GLU A 110 9.54 -3.15 -33.83
CA GLU A 110 8.53 -2.70 -34.77
C GLU A 110 7.33 -1.99 -34.09
N GLY A 111 7.08 -2.34 -32.82
CA GLY A 111 5.93 -1.84 -32.07
C GLY A 111 4.59 -2.44 -32.50
N ILE A 112 3.49 -1.78 -32.14
CA ILE A 112 2.14 -2.21 -32.45
C ILE A 112 1.54 -1.26 -33.48
N ARG A 113 0.96 -1.81 -34.54
CA ARG A 113 0.20 -1.03 -35.55
C ARG A 113 -1.28 -1.08 -35.20
N LEU A 114 -1.87 0.08 -35.00
CA LEU A 114 -3.30 0.25 -34.71
C LEU A 114 -4.15 0.28 -36.02
N PRO A 115 -5.48 0.14 -35.91
CA PRO A 115 -6.37 0.05 -37.07
C PRO A 115 -6.29 1.23 -38.06
N ASP A 116 -6.01 2.44 -37.57
CA ASP A 116 -5.84 3.64 -38.39
C ASP A 116 -4.42 3.83 -38.97
N GLY A 117 -3.53 2.85 -38.73
CA GLY A 117 -2.14 2.91 -39.14
C GLY A 117 -1.19 3.57 -38.14
N THR A 118 -1.69 4.12 -37.02
CA THR A 118 -0.88 4.65 -35.91
C THR A 118 0.04 3.59 -35.39
N ARG A 119 1.31 3.92 -35.13
CA ARG A 119 2.30 2.99 -34.56
C ARG A 119 2.56 3.34 -33.09
N VAL A 120 2.39 2.35 -32.21
CA VAL A 120 2.75 2.42 -30.80
C VAL A 120 4.11 1.80 -30.60
N ALA A 121 5.11 2.60 -30.22
CA ALA A 121 6.45 2.15 -29.89
C ALA A 121 6.46 1.54 -28.48
N LEU A 122 7.10 0.38 -28.33
CA LEU A 122 7.25 -0.34 -27.05
C LEU A 122 8.57 -0.01 -26.35
N ARG A 123 9.45 0.73 -27.03
CA ARG A 123 10.71 1.24 -26.49
C ARG A 123 10.80 2.72 -26.79
N GLU A 124 11.42 3.49 -25.91
CA GLU A 124 11.55 4.93 -26.05
C GLU A 124 12.36 5.33 -27.30
N ASP A 125 13.39 4.55 -27.65
CA ASP A 125 14.27 4.74 -28.80
C ASP A 125 13.71 4.17 -30.13
N ALA A 126 12.59 3.40 -30.06
CA ALA A 126 11.98 2.83 -31.25
C ALA A 126 11.08 3.83 -31.98
N PRO A 127 10.95 3.71 -33.33
CA PRO A 127 10.06 4.60 -34.08
C PRO A 127 8.58 4.35 -33.76
N GLY A 128 7.80 5.42 -33.67
CA GLY A 128 6.35 5.33 -33.46
C GLY A 128 5.72 6.68 -33.21
N ASP A 129 4.40 6.74 -33.33
CA ASP A 129 3.60 7.94 -33.16
C ASP A 129 3.23 8.15 -31.68
N ILE A 130 3.16 7.07 -30.91
CA ILE A 130 2.91 7.04 -29.47
C ILE A 130 4.02 6.20 -28.83
N TYR A 131 4.52 6.60 -27.66
CA TYR A 131 5.37 5.76 -26.84
C TYR A 131 4.54 5.13 -25.72
N TRP A 132 4.58 3.81 -25.57
CA TRP A 132 3.94 3.11 -24.48
C TRP A 132 4.94 2.70 -23.40
N ASN A 133 4.89 3.37 -22.25
CA ASN A 133 5.57 2.94 -21.04
C ASN A 133 4.72 1.87 -20.35
N SER A 134 5.05 0.61 -20.58
CA SER A 134 4.34 -0.54 -19.99
C SER A 134 4.93 -1.00 -18.65
N ALA A 135 5.89 -0.27 -18.09
CA ALA A 135 6.46 -0.60 -16.80
C ALA A 135 5.39 -0.54 -15.69
N LEU A 136 5.29 -1.63 -14.92
CA LEU A 136 4.37 -1.68 -13.78
C LEU A 136 4.88 -0.78 -12.66
N ARG A 137 4.12 0.25 -12.35
CA ARG A 137 4.39 1.13 -11.21
C ARG A 137 3.66 0.59 -9.99
N HIS A 138 4.40 0.07 -9.05
CA HIS A 138 3.87 -0.55 -7.85
C HIS A 138 4.17 0.23 -6.58
N THR A 139 5.06 1.23 -6.64
CA THR A 139 5.38 2.01 -5.46
C THR A 139 4.65 3.34 -5.44
N VAL A 140 4.30 3.77 -4.25
CA VAL A 140 3.72 5.08 -3.97
C VAL A 140 4.73 6.19 -4.30
N TRP A 141 6.02 5.83 -4.38
CA TRP A 141 7.17 6.72 -4.56
C TRP A 141 7.54 6.97 -6.01
N ASP A 142 7.09 6.10 -6.93
CA ASP A 142 7.42 6.27 -8.32
C ASP A 142 6.84 7.60 -8.82
N GLU A 143 7.70 8.47 -9.31
CA GLU A 143 7.25 9.65 -10.01
C GLU A 143 6.49 9.23 -11.27
N LEU A 144 5.40 9.95 -11.57
CA LEU A 144 4.74 9.74 -12.85
C LEU A 144 5.74 10.09 -13.96
N PRO A 145 5.93 9.22 -14.96
CA PRO A 145 6.82 9.49 -16.08
C PRO A 145 6.18 10.53 -17.01
N LEU A 146 5.95 11.72 -16.47
CA LEU A 146 5.46 12.88 -17.21
C LEU A 146 6.67 13.54 -17.88
N PRO A 147 6.89 13.35 -19.18
CA PRO A 147 7.97 14.05 -19.85
C PRO A 147 7.66 15.55 -19.85
N ALA A 148 8.67 16.36 -19.57
CA ALA A 148 8.53 17.82 -19.55
C ALA A 148 8.12 18.39 -20.92
N SER A 149 8.49 17.71 -21.98
CA SER A 149 8.11 18.00 -23.37
C SER A 149 8.39 16.75 -24.21
N PRO A 150 7.43 15.81 -24.32
CA PRO A 150 7.67 14.59 -25.06
C PRO A 150 7.79 14.89 -26.55
N ALA A 151 8.73 14.24 -27.22
CA ALA A 151 8.85 14.29 -28.69
C ALA A 151 7.62 13.67 -29.38
N ARG A 152 6.82 12.92 -28.65
CA ARG A 152 5.58 12.25 -29.08
C ARG A 152 4.69 11.95 -27.87
N PRO A 153 3.38 11.73 -28.04
CA PRO A 153 2.48 11.31 -26.99
C PRO A 153 2.94 10.08 -26.23
N VAL A 154 2.64 10.04 -24.94
CA VAL A 154 3.01 8.96 -24.04
C VAL A 154 1.76 8.29 -23.47
N LEU A 155 1.69 6.97 -23.64
CA LEU A 155 0.74 6.10 -22.94
C LEU A 155 1.48 5.45 -21.75
N SER A 156 1.00 5.64 -20.54
CA SER A 156 1.56 5.02 -19.35
C SER A 156 0.47 4.27 -18.59
N MET A 157 0.70 2.98 -18.36
CA MET A 157 -0.31 2.08 -17.82
C MET A 157 0.19 1.40 -16.55
N SER A 158 -0.67 1.30 -15.54
CA SER A 158 -0.41 0.57 -14.30
C SER A 158 -1.70 -0.07 -13.78
N LEU A 159 -1.57 -1.16 -13.01
CA LEU A 159 -2.69 -1.72 -12.25
C LEU A 159 -3.17 -0.74 -11.19
N GLY A 160 -4.46 -0.79 -10.85
CA GLY A 160 -5.01 -0.13 -9.66
C GLY A 160 -5.30 -1.15 -8.55
N GLY A 161 -5.24 -0.71 -7.30
CA GLY A 161 -5.65 -1.53 -6.17
C GLY A 161 -4.51 -1.99 -5.26
N ALA A 162 -4.78 -3.01 -4.44
CA ALA A 162 -3.80 -3.59 -3.54
C ALA A 162 -3.94 -5.10 -3.49
N GLU A 163 -2.81 -5.81 -3.41
CA GLU A 163 -2.77 -7.26 -3.31
C GLU A 163 -1.71 -7.71 -2.30
N ARG A 164 -2.12 -8.48 -1.27
CA ARG A 164 -1.26 -8.86 -0.14
C ARG A 164 -0.59 -7.66 0.51
N THR A 165 0.74 -7.53 0.38
CA THR A 165 1.56 -6.45 0.91
C THR A 165 1.91 -5.38 -0.13
N GLU A 166 1.50 -5.56 -1.39
CA GLU A 166 1.77 -4.63 -2.47
C GLU A 166 0.56 -3.73 -2.75
N ILE A 167 0.85 -2.49 -3.15
CA ILE A 167 -0.15 -1.55 -3.61
C ILE A 167 0.23 -1.05 -4.99
N PHE A 168 -0.73 -1.14 -5.91
CA PHE A 168 -0.56 -0.72 -7.29
C PHE A 168 -1.14 0.68 -7.45
N ARG A 169 -0.28 1.63 -7.75
CA ARG A 169 -0.63 3.05 -7.77
C ARG A 169 -1.73 3.39 -8.77
N GLY A 170 -1.82 2.69 -9.89
CA GLY A 170 -2.72 3.10 -10.97
C GLY A 170 -2.24 4.39 -11.63
N GLU A 171 -3.13 5.38 -11.71
CA GLU A 171 -2.87 6.64 -12.44
C GLU A 171 -2.39 6.37 -13.88
N SER A 172 -3.02 5.39 -14.55
CA SER A 172 -2.80 5.18 -15.97
C SER A 172 -3.22 6.42 -16.74
N PHE A 173 -2.40 6.86 -17.70
CA PHE A 173 -2.68 8.08 -18.46
C PHE A 173 -2.20 7.97 -19.89
N PHE A 174 -2.84 8.79 -20.75
CA PHE A 174 -2.34 9.18 -22.05
C PHE A 174 -2.09 10.69 -22.04
N THR A 175 -0.96 11.15 -22.57
CA THR A 175 -0.63 12.58 -22.65
C THR A 175 0.09 12.93 -23.94
N ASP A 176 -0.21 14.10 -24.48
CA ASP A 176 0.54 14.75 -25.56
C ASP A 176 1.63 15.69 -25.02
N GLY A 177 1.77 15.77 -23.69
CA GLY A 177 2.71 16.65 -22.99
C GLY A 177 2.10 17.97 -22.51
N VAL A 178 0.97 18.38 -23.05
CA VAL A 178 0.22 19.60 -22.68
C VAL A 178 -1.02 19.21 -21.90
N LYS A 179 -1.80 18.28 -22.46
CA LYS A 179 -2.99 17.71 -21.84
C LYS A 179 -2.83 16.23 -21.58
N ALA A 180 -3.67 15.68 -20.72
CA ALA A 180 -3.70 14.26 -20.40
C ALA A 180 -5.13 13.79 -20.12
N VAL A 181 -5.42 12.55 -20.49
CA VAL A 181 -6.52 11.78 -19.92
C VAL A 181 -5.92 10.80 -18.91
N ALA A 182 -6.35 10.85 -17.66
CA ALA A 182 -5.79 10.05 -16.60
C ALA A 182 -6.87 9.35 -15.77
N LEU A 183 -6.52 8.18 -15.24
CA LEU A 183 -7.37 7.40 -14.36
C LEU A 183 -7.04 7.67 -12.88
N PRO A 184 -7.99 7.45 -11.95
CA PRO A 184 -7.77 7.68 -10.53
C PRO A 184 -6.71 6.74 -9.96
N ARG A 185 -6.11 7.15 -8.84
CA ARG A 185 -5.15 6.35 -8.08
C ARG A 185 -5.83 5.17 -7.39
N PHE A 186 -5.10 4.04 -7.31
CA PHE A 186 -5.42 2.86 -6.50
C PHE A 186 -6.79 2.22 -6.77
N GLU A 187 -7.45 2.55 -7.86
CA GLU A 187 -8.79 2.08 -8.17
C GLU A 187 -8.87 1.42 -9.54
N ARG A 188 -9.82 0.50 -9.69
CA ARG A 188 -10.23 0.03 -11.01
C ARG A 188 -10.92 1.17 -11.74
N ALA A 189 -10.46 1.48 -12.93
CA ALA A 189 -11.03 2.54 -13.75
C ALA A 189 -10.81 2.29 -15.24
N ARG A 190 -11.53 3.02 -16.06
CA ARG A 190 -11.32 3.13 -17.50
C ARG A 190 -11.73 4.52 -18.00
N ALA A 191 -11.08 4.97 -19.06
CA ALA A 191 -11.51 6.14 -19.82
C ALA A 191 -11.40 5.85 -21.31
N THR A 192 -12.36 6.34 -22.08
CA THR A 192 -12.35 6.30 -23.54
C THR A 192 -12.24 7.74 -24.05
N PHE A 193 -11.32 7.98 -24.97
CA PHE A 193 -11.08 9.30 -25.57
C PHE A 193 -10.74 9.16 -27.04
N GLU A 194 -10.90 10.24 -27.78
CA GLU A 194 -10.49 10.32 -29.17
C GLU A 194 -9.14 11.00 -29.30
N TRP A 195 -8.27 10.43 -30.11
CA TRP A 195 -7.00 11.02 -30.45
C TRP A 195 -6.66 10.73 -31.91
N ASN A 196 -6.23 11.77 -32.64
CA ASN A 196 -5.81 11.67 -34.01
C ASN A 196 -4.33 12.04 -34.14
N ARG A 197 -3.61 11.30 -34.95
CA ARG A 197 -2.18 11.47 -35.18
C ARG A 197 -1.84 12.91 -35.61
N GLY A 198 -0.95 13.55 -34.84
CA GLY A 198 -0.49 14.91 -35.08
C GLY A 198 -1.44 16.01 -34.59
N GLU A 199 -2.54 15.66 -33.92
CA GLU A 199 -3.46 16.59 -33.30
C GLU A 199 -3.25 16.69 -31.82
N ALA A 200 -3.60 17.81 -31.19
CA ALA A 200 -3.63 17.99 -29.77
C ALA A 200 -4.70 17.10 -29.11
N LEU A 201 -4.43 16.63 -27.90
CA LEU A 201 -5.42 15.89 -27.11
C LEU A 201 -6.56 16.83 -26.69
N GLU A 202 -7.78 16.53 -27.11
CA GLU A 202 -8.98 17.27 -26.78
C GLU A 202 -10.06 16.34 -26.23
N GLY A 203 -10.99 16.87 -25.44
CA GLY A 203 -12.11 16.12 -24.89
C GLY A 203 -12.49 16.57 -23.48
N PRO A 204 -13.68 16.15 -23.00
CA PRO A 204 -14.21 16.56 -21.69
C PRO A 204 -13.37 16.06 -20.52
N ASP A 205 -12.67 14.93 -20.68
CA ASP A 205 -11.83 14.31 -19.64
C ASP A 205 -10.35 14.73 -19.76
N ALA A 206 -9.99 15.59 -20.73
CA ALA A 206 -8.65 16.07 -20.92
C ALA A 206 -8.34 17.20 -19.93
N VAL A 207 -7.36 16.98 -19.06
CA VAL A 207 -6.87 17.93 -18.05
C VAL A 207 -5.46 18.39 -18.39
N PRO A 208 -4.98 19.52 -17.85
CA PRO A 208 -3.57 19.90 -18.00
C PRO A 208 -2.65 18.78 -17.49
N ALA A 209 -1.64 18.38 -18.26
CA ALA A 209 -0.71 17.32 -17.88
C ALA A 209 0.01 17.63 -16.54
N ALA A 210 0.27 18.91 -16.27
CA ALA A 210 0.86 19.35 -15.00
C ALA A 210 -0.02 19.05 -13.75
N SER A 211 -1.35 18.93 -13.92
CA SER A 211 -2.27 18.61 -12.83
C SER A 211 -2.18 17.15 -12.34
N LEU A 212 -1.50 16.27 -13.08
CA LEU A 212 -1.25 14.90 -12.67
C LEU A 212 -0.18 14.80 -11.57
N ARG A 213 0.58 15.85 -11.32
CA ARG A 213 1.55 15.90 -10.22
C ARG A 213 0.78 16.07 -8.92
N ALA A 214 0.83 15.09 -8.07
CA ALA A 214 0.20 15.13 -6.75
C ALA A 214 1.25 15.27 -5.65
N ASP A 215 0.87 15.91 -4.54
CA ASP A 215 1.70 15.98 -3.35
C ASP A 215 1.94 14.58 -2.79
N ARG A 216 3.17 14.33 -2.32
CA ARG A 216 3.61 13.05 -1.78
C ARG A 216 2.69 12.59 -0.64
N GLU A 217 2.37 13.48 0.28
CA GLU A 217 1.50 13.22 1.44
C GLU A 217 0.10 12.78 0.99
N ALA A 218 -0.44 13.43 -0.04
CA ALA A 218 -1.73 13.05 -0.60
C ALA A 218 -1.71 11.63 -1.19
N VAL A 219 -0.66 11.29 -1.93
CA VAL A 219 -0.51 9.94 -2.52
C VAL A 219 -0.35 8.88 -1.42
N LEU A 220 0.50 9.15 -0.41
CA LEU A 220 0.71 8.23 0.72
C LEU A 220 -0.55 8.00 1.53
N TYR A 221 -1.32 9.07 1.78
CA TYR A 221 -2.56 8.94 2.54
C TYR A 221 -3.62 8.14 1.78
N ASP A 222 -3.77 8.37 0.46
CA ASP A 222 -4.64 7.55 -0.40
C ASP A 222 -4.23 6.08 -0.39
N ALA A 223 -2.92 5.81 -0.48
CA ALA A 223 -2.39 4.46 -0.39
C ALA A 223 -2.72 3.81 0.95
N LEU A 224 -2.52 4.53 2.06
CA LEU A 224 -2.81 4.06 3.40
C LEU A 224 -4.30 3.71 3.57
N VAL A 225 -5.21 4.59 3.15
CA VAL A 225 -6.66 4.37 3.19
C VAL A 225 -7.07 3.17 2.32
N LYS A 226 -6.56 3.11 1.08
CA LYS A 226 -6.83 1.98 0.17
C LYS A 226 -6.34 0.66 0.75
N SER A 227 -5.19 0.68 1.41
CA SER A 227 -4.59 -0.50 2.02
C SER A 227 -5.48 -1.11 3.10
N VAL A 228 -5.94 -0.29 4.03
CA VAL A 228 -6.86 -0.72 5.11
C VAL A 228 -8.15 -1.26 4.51
N ARG A 229 -8.76 -0.53 3.56
CA ARG A 229 -10.00 -0.95 2.89
C ARG A 229 -9.86 -2.31 2.21
N SER A 230 -8.81 -2.49 1.41
CA SER A 230 -8.58 -3.71 0.65
C SER A 230 -8.25 -4.90 1.54
N TYR A 231 -7.42 -4.68 2.57
CA TYR A 231 -7.05 -5.76 3.50
C TYR A 231 -8.25 -6.26 4.30
N VAL A 232 -9.04 -5.35 4.86
CA VAL A 232 -10.27 -5.70 5.59
C VAL A 232 -11.29 -6.38 4.69
N ALA A 233 -11.48 -5.91 3.46
CA ALA A 233 -12.40 -6.54 2.52
C ALA A 233 -12.03 -8.00 2.19
N ARG A 234 -10.72 -8.31 2.13
CA ARG A 234 -10.21 -9.66 1.84
C ARG A 234 -10.12 -10.58 3.07
N SER A 235 -10.17 -10.03 4.27
CA SER A 235 -10.09 -10.81 5.52
C SER A 235 -11.37 -11.60 5.82
N PHE A 236 -12.47 -11.36 5.11
CA PHE A 236 -13.80 -11.90 5.36
C PHE A 236 -14.40 -11.51 6.73
N LEU A 237 -13.74 -10.66 7.51
CA LEU A 237 -14.19 -10.14 8.79
C LEU A 237 -15.14 -8.96 8.59
N ARG A 238 -16.40 -9.13 9.01
CA ARG A 238 -17.44 -8.14 8.71
C ARG A 238 -17.63 -7.08 9.80
N GLY A 239 -17.08 -7.29 10.98
CA GLY A 239 -17.17 -6.40 12.13
C GLY A 239 -16.33 -5.14 12.06
N GLY A 240 -15.59 -4.92 10.95
CA GLY A 240 -14.71 -3.78 10.80
C GLY A 240 -13.36 -3.98 11.48
N VAL A 241 -12.88 -2.95 12.19
CA VAL A 241 -11.58 -2.99 12.87
C VAL A 241 -11.68 -2.61 14.34
N VAL A 242 -10.78 -3.15 15.13
CA VAL A 242 -10.52 -2.79 16.55
C VAL A 242 -9.10 -2.32 16.67
N LEU A 243 -8.87 -1.21 17.37
CA LEU A 243 -7.52 -0.71 17.64
C LEU A 243 -7.41 -0.05 19.02
N GLY A 244 -6.21 -0.15 19.60
CA GLY A 244 -5.85 0.58 20.81
C GLY A 244 -5.70 2.08 20.51
N ILE A 245 -6.33 2.93 21.29
CA ILE A 245 -6.19 4.38 21.23
C ILE A 245 -5.39 4.83 22.44
N SER A 246 -4.09 5.05 22.23
CA SER A 246 -3.16 5.39 23.32
C SER A 246 -3.11 6.89 23.64
N GLY A 247 -3.67 7.75 22.78
CA GLY A 247 -3.44 9.19 22.82
C GLY A 247 -2.12 9.61 22.15
N GLY A 248 -1.46 8.70 21.42
CA GLY A 248 -0.25 8.92 20.61
C GLY A 248 -0.56 8.98 19.12
N VAL A 249 0.35 9.61 18.36
CA VAL A 249 0.21 9.95 16.93
C VAL A 249 0.03 8.72 16.03
N ASP A 250 0.66 7.59 16.34
CA ASP A 250 0.59 6.36 15.53
C ASP A 250 -0.82 5.77 15.56
N SER A 251 -1.39 5.61 16.75
CA SER A 251 -2.76 5.14 16.91
C SER A 251 -3.78 6.11 16.29
N ALA A 252 -3.49 7.42 16.32
CA ALA A 252 -4.33 8.44 15.72
C ALA A 252 -4.37 8.34 14.19
N LEU A 253 -3.22 8.18 13.54
CA LEU A 253 -3.17 7.99 12.09
C LEU A 253 -3.87 6.69 11.67
N CYS A 254 -3.63 5.58 12.39
CA CYS A 254 -4.32 4.31 12.12
C CYS A 254 -5.84 4.45 12.23
N ALA A 255 -6.33 5.16 13.27
CA ALA A 255 -7.75 5.39 13.47
C ALA A 255 -8.36 6.25 12.34
N ALA A 256 -7.70 7.35 11.98
CA ALA A 256 -8.15 8.24 10.92
C ALA A 256 -8.21 7.52 9.55
N ALA A 257 -7.14 6.79 9.20
CA ALA A 257 -7.10 6.01 7.97
C ALA A 257 -8.18 4.90 7.95
N ALA A 258 -8.45 4.27 9.10
CA ALA A 258 -9.51 3.26 9.22
C ALA A 258 -10.91 3.87 9.05
N VAL A 259 -11.16 5.06 9.59
CA VAL A 259 -12.43 5.79 9.40
C VAL A 259 -12.63 6.15 7.93
N ASP A 260 -11.61 6.68 7.26
CA ASP A 260 -11.69 7.04 5.84
C ASP A 260 -11.81 5.81 4.93
N ALA A 261 -11.27 4.68 5.37
CA ALA A 261 -11.37 3.42 4.63
C ALA A 261 -12.74 2.74 4.77
N LEU A 262 -13.33 2.75 5.95
CA LEU A 262 -14.45 1.87 6.33
C LEU A 262 -15.71 2.60 6.79
N GLY A 263 -15.59 3.86 7.18
CA GLY A 263 -16.61 4.61 7.91
C GLY A 263 -16.49 4.44 9.43
N ALA A 264 -16.90 5.46 10.19
CA ALA A 264 -16.76 5.52 11.64
C ALA A 264 -17.46 4.36 12.37
N ASP A 265 -18.61 3.93 11.89
CA ASP A 265 -19.39 2.83 12.48
C ASP A 265 -18.67 1.47 12.49
N ARG A 266 -17.67 1.32 11.63
CA ARG A 266 -16.87 0.10 11.50
C ARG A 266 -15.52 0.18 12.20
N VAL A 267 -15.27 1.24 12.97
CA VAL A 267 -14.02 1.44 13.72
C VAL A 267 -14.32 1.47 15.22
N CYS A 268 -13.71 0.56 15.97
CA CYS A 268 -13.86 0.44 17.41
C CYS A 268 -12.56 0.85 18.10
N GLY A 269 -12.54 2.01 18.74
CA GLY A 269 -11.43 2.51 19.55
C GLY A 269 -11.49 1.97 20.98
N VAL A 270 -10.35 1.54 21.52
CA VAL A 270 -10.25 1.04 22.90
C VAL A 270 -9.08 1.69 23.60
N LEU A 271 -9.35 2.41 24.69
CA LEU A 271 -8.31 2.92 25.61
C LEU A 271 -8.17 1.97 26.80
N LEU A 272 -6.99 1.38 26.95
CA LEU A 272 -6.64 0.42 28.00
C LEU A 272 -5.61 1.04 28.95
N ALA A 273 -6.11 1.79 29.91
CA ALA A 273 -5.29 2.55 30.84
C ALA A 273 -4.66 1.67 31.93
N SER A 274 -3.44 2.02 32.34
CA SER A 274 -2.81 1.55 33.57
C SER A 274 -2.59 2.71 34.53
N ARG A 275 -1.99 2.43 35.71
CA ARG A 275 -1.58 3.48 36.69
C ARG A 275 -0.61 4.50 36.10
N TYR A 276 0.10 4.14 35.03
CA TYR A 276 1.09 5.00 34.36
C TYR A 276 0.50 5.85 33.24
N THR A 277 -0.75 5.56 32.83
CA THR A 277 -1.41 6.31 31.74
C THR A 277 -1.81 7.70 32.24
N SER A 278 -1.21 8.73 31.65
CA SER A 278 -1.45 10.13 32.00
C SER A 278 -2.88 10.58 31.68
N GLU A 279 -3.37 11.59 32.42
CA GLU A 279 -4.67 12.19 32.09
C GLU A 279 -4.63 12.93 30.75
N GLU A 280 -3.46 13.42 30.34
CA GLU A 280 -3.26 13.99 29.01
C GLU A 280 -3.53 12.95 27.91
N SER A 281 -2.95 11.74 27.99
CA SER A 281 -3.21 10.65 27.06
C SER A 281 -4.69 10.29 26.97
N ARG A 282 -5.37 10.22 28.12
CA ARG A 282 -6.82 9.95 28.17
C ARG A 282 -7.62 11.04 27.48
N THR A 283 -7.28 12.30 27.75
CA THR A 283 -7.96 13.46 27.15
C THR A 283 -7.75 13.52 25.65
N LEU A 284 -6.51 13.30 25.18
CA LEU A 284 -6.20 13.27 23.75
C LEU A 284 -6.90 12.09 23.03
N ALA A 285 -6.95 10.92 23.66
CA ALA A 285 -7.69 9.77 23.12
C ALA A 285 -9.20 10.05 22.97
N ARG A 286 -9.82 10.67 23.98
CA ARG A 286 -11.24 11.07 23.92
C ARG A 286 -11.48 12.13 22.84
N SER A 287 -10.59 13.12 22.74
CA SER A 287 -10.68 14.19 21.75
C SER A 287 -10.53 13.64 20.33
N LEU A 288 -9.58 12.75 20.09
CA LEU A 288 -9.38 12.05 18.81
C LEU A 288 -10.66 11.29 18.41
N CYS A 289 -11.18 10.43 19.30
CA CYS A 289 -12.37 9.63 19.00
C CYS A 289 -13.60 10.50 18.72
N LYS A 290 -13.76 11.60 19.44
CA LYS A 290 -14.80 12.59 19.17
C LYS A 290 -14.61 13.25 17.79
N GLY A 291 -13.39 13.67 17.45
CA GLY A 291 -13.07 14.29 16.16
C GLY A 291 -13.29 13.34 14.96
N LEU A 292 -13.03 12.04 15.15
CA LEU A 292 -13.26 11.00 14.15
C LEU A 292 -14.68 10.43 14.14
N GLY A 293 -15.51 10.77 15.12
CA GLY A 293 -16.88 10.23 15.25
C GLY A 293 -16.94 8.74 15.60
N ILE A 294 -15.89 8.17 16.22
CA ILE A 294 -15.84 6.75 16.59
C ILE A 294 -16.15 6.52 18.06
N ALA A 295 -16.69 5.34 18.38
CA ALA A 295 -16.90 4.93 19.76
C ALA A 295 -15.57 4.64 20.46
N LEU A 296 -15.41 5.14 21.70
CA LEU A 296 -14.28 4.83 22.57
C LEU A 296 -14.73 3.97 23.74
N HIS A 297 -14.15 2.76 23.85
CA HIS A 297 -14.29 1.90 25.01
C HIS A 297 -13.12 2.12 25.95
N GLU A 298 -13.34 2.83 27.05
CA GLU A 298 -12.31 3.10 28.08
C GLU A 298 -12.37 2.06 29.19
N ARG A 299 -11.26 1.39 29.46
CA ARG A 299 -11.10 0.36 30.48
C ARG A 299 -9.74 0.49 31.16
N SER A 300 -9.60 -0.10 32.36
CA SER A 300 -8.34 -0.24 33.07
C SER A 300 -7.86 -1.69 32.99
N ILE A 301 -6.54 -1.88 32.76
CA ILE A 301 -5.90 -3.20 32.84
C ILE A 301 -5.47 -3.55 34.26
N GLU A 302 -5.60 -2.64 35.21
CA GLU A 302 -4.94 -2.68 36.50
C GLU A 302 -5.22 -3.97 37.29
N SER A 303 -6.48 -4.36 37.43
CA SER A 303 -6.85 -5.57 38.17
C SER A 303 -6.31 -6.86 37.54
N LEU A 304 -6.27 -6.92 36.20
CA LEU A 304 -5.67 -8.07 35.50
C LEU A 304 -4.14 -8.06 35.64
N HIS A 305 -3.53 -6.87 35.60
CA HIS A 305 -2.10 -6.71 35.76
C HIS A 305 -1.64 -7.15 37.18
N GLU A 306 -2.30 -6.67 38.23
CA GLU A 306 -2.01 -7.06 39.61
C GLU A 306 -2.17 -8.57 39.80
N LEU A 307 -3.22 -9.18 39.24
CA LEU A 307 -3.41 -10.62 39.30
C LEU A 307 -2.30 -11.37 38.57
N ALA A 308 -1.96 -10.94 37.33
CA ALA A 308 -0.91 -11.61 36.56
C ALA A 308 0.47 -11.53 37.24
N VAL A 309 0.85 -10.37 37.77
CA VAL A 309 2.11 -10.20 38.51
C VAL A 309 2.15 -11.14 39.68
N LYS A 310 1.07 -11.20 40.48
CA LYS A 310 0.98 -12.09 41.64
C LYS A 310 1.10 -13.58 41.28
N GLU A 311 0.41 -14.00 40.21
CA GLU A 311 0.43 -15.40 39.77
C GLU A 311 1.78 -15.80 39.17
N PHE A 312 2.53 -14.86 38.57
CA PHE A 312 3.83 -15.13 37.97
C PHE A 312 5.01 -15.02 38.98
N GLU A 313 4.80 -14.36 40.14
CA GLU A 313 5.84 -14.12 41.14
C GLU A 313 6.61 -15.40 41.55
N PRO A 314 5.98 -16.59 41.71
CA PRO A 314 6.70 -17.80 42.03
C PRO A 314 7.76 -18.24 41.03
N ASP A 315 7.54 -17.88 39.74
CA ASP A 315 8.41 -18.27 38.62
C ASP A 315 9.44 -17.19 38.26
N VAL A 316 9.07 -15.91 38.37
CA VAL A 316 9.91 -14.78 37.92
C VAL A 316 10.47 -13.93 39.08
N GLY A 317 10.01 -14.17 40.31
CA GLY A 317 10.36 -13.38 41.49
C GLY A 317 9.63 -12.04 41.54
N LEU A 318 9.94 -11.23 42.52
CA LEU A 318 9.43 -9.87 42.67
C LEU A 318 9.93 -9.00 41.50
N LEU A 319 9.01 -8.39 40.79
CA LEU A 319 9.34 -7.49 39.68
C LEU A 319 9.51 -6.06 40.23
N PRO A 320 10.69 -5.44 40.07
CA PRO A 320 10.87 -4.03 40.36
C PRO A 320 9.94 -3.15 39.52
N GLU A 321 9.56 -1.99 40.06
CA GLU A 321 8.77 -1.01 39.27
C GLU A 321 9.52 -0.60 38.00
N GLY A 322 8.82 -0.70 36.85
CA GLY A 322 9.39 -0.39 35.53
C GLY A 322 10.33 -1.46 34.99
N ASP A 323 10.40 -2.67 35.60
CA ASP A 323 11.08 -3.81 35.02
C ASP A 323 10.51 -4.14 33.62
N ILE A 324 11.37 -4.65 32.72
CA ILE A 324 10.96 -4.98 31.35
C ILE A 324 9.91 -6.09 31.30
N THR A 325 9.93 -7.01 32.27
CA THR A 325 8.93 -8.08 32.37
C THR A 325 7.57 -7.50 32.73
N ASP A 326 7.52 -6.57 33.70
CA ASP A 326 6.31 -5.85 34.08
C ASP A 326 5.73 -5.05 32.91
N GLN A 327 6.56 -4.28 32.19
CA GLN A 327 6.14 -3.54 30.99
C GLN A 327 5.56 -4.49 29.92
N ASN A 328 6.20 -5.63 29.68
CA ASN A 328 5.76 -6.61 28.70
C ASN A 328 4.46 -7.32 29.11
N ILE A 329 4.22 -7.54 30.40
CA ILE A 329 2.94 -8.06 30.91
C ILE A 329 1.82 -7.08 30.57
N GLN A 330 2.00 -5.78 30.84
CA GLN A 330 1.01 -4.75 30.52
C GLN A 330 0.67 -4.72 29.02
N ALA A 331 1.67 -4.78 28.13
CA ALA A 331 1.47 -4.79 26.69
C ALA A 331 0.67 -6.03 26.23
N ARG A 332 0.99 -7.21 26.76
CA ARG A 332 0.28 -8.47 26.44
C ARG A 332 -1.14 -8.51 26.97
N LEU A 333 -1.41 -7.95 28.15
CA LEU A 333 -2.78 -7.82 28.65
C LEU A 333 -3.63 -6.89 27.77
N ARG A 334 -3.06 -5.80 27.26
CA ARG A 334 -3.72 -4.94 26.28
C ARG A 334 -4.05 -5.70 25.01
N CYS A 335 -3.09 -6.47 24.49
CA CYS A 335 -3.32 -7.31 23.31
C CYS A 335 -4.44 -8.34 23.53
N LEU A 336 -4.40 -9.07 24.65
CA LEU A 336 -5.43 -10.04 25.03
C LEU A 336 -6.82 -9.40 25.04
N TRP A 337 -6.94 -8.19 25.59
CA TRP A 337 -8.20 -7.47 25.64
C TRP A 337 -8.69 -7.05 24.26
N LEU A 338 -7.82 -6.45 23.45
CA LEU A 338 -8.13 -6.02 22.07
C LEU A 338 -8.54 -7.21 21.20
N MET A 339 -7.81 -8.32 21.26
CA MET A 339 -8.12 -9.53 20.51
C MET A 339 -9.44 -10.16 20.95
N SER A 340 -9.77 -10.11 22.25
CA SER A 340 -11.06 -10.60 22.76
C SER A 340 -12.24 -9.80 22.17
N ILE A 341 -12.09 -8.46 22.10
CA ILE A 341 -13.10 -7.61 21.47
C ILE A 341 -13.16 -7.88 19.97
N ALA A 342 -12.01 -8.01 19.30
CA ALA A 342 -11.94 -8.28 17.86
C ALA A 342 -12.65 -9.61 17.50
N ASN A 343 -12.37 -10.67 18.25
CA ASN A 343 -13.02 -11.97 18.08
C ASN A 343 -14.54 -11.89 18.30
N HIS A 344 -14.97 -11.24 19.38
CA HIS A 344 -16.41 -11.10 19.68
C HIS A 344 -17.15 -10.32 18.59
N ARG A 345 -16.50 -9.30 18.01
CA ARG A 345 -17.09 -8.45 16.96
C ARG A 345 -16.92 -9.03 15.55
N ASN A 346 -16.20 -10.12 15.36
CA ASN A 346 -15.76 -10.61 14.05
C ASN A 346 -15.03 -9.52 13.26
N ALA A 347 -14.09 -8.81 13.93
CA ALA A 347 -13.36 -7.66 13.44
C ALA A 347 -11.86 -7.95 13.36
N LEU A 348 -11.12 -7.15 12.58
CA LEU A 348 -9.67 -7.21 12.49
C LEU A 348 -9.03 -6.28 13.54
N MET A 349 -8.08 -6.78 14.33
CA MET A 349 -7.27 -5.93 15.19
C MET A 349 -6.17 -5.27 14.34
N LEU A 350 -6.04 -3.94 14.42
CA LEU A 350 -4.95 -3.18 13.81
C LEU A 350 -3.79 -3.00 14.79
N CYS A 351 -2.57 -3.16 14.29
CA CYS A 351 -1.33 -2.82 14.97
C CYS A 351 -0.89 -1.42 14.53
N SER A 352 -0.53 -0.56 15.47
CA SER A 352 -0.10 0.82 15.21
C SER A 352 1.40 1.04 15.28
N SER A 353 2.21 -0.01 15.18
CA SER A 353 3.67 0.09 15.15
C SER A 353 4.15 0.73 13.85
N ASN A 354 5.09 1.67 13.93
CA ASN A 354 5.70 2.36 12.79
C ASN A 354 7.06 1.74 12.41
N LYS A 355 7.65 2.22 11.28
CA LYS A 355 8.89 1.68 10.72
C LYS A 355 10.10 1.83 11.67
N ALA A 356 10.20 2.95 12.39
CA ALA A 356 11.32 3.18 13.31
C ALA A 356 11.24 2.26 14.55
N GLU A 357 10.05 2.08 15.12
CA GLU A 357 9.81 1.14 16.21
C GLU A 357 10.10 -0.30 15.77
N ALA A 358 9.61 -0.69 14.60
CA ALA A 358 9.87 -2.01 14.02
C ALA A 358 11.35 -2.23 13.75
N ALA A 359 12.09 -1.22 13.25
CA ALA A 359 13.53 -1.29 13.04
C ALA A 359 14.28 -1.52 14.36
N MET A 360 13.96 -0.73 15.37
CA MET A 360 14.66 -0.77 16.67
C MET A 360 14.18 -1.88 17.60
N GLY A 361 13.18 -2.66 17.19
CA GLY A 361 12.55 -3.68 18.03
C GLY A 361 11.86 -3.10 19.27
N TYR A 362 11.45 -1.84 19.20
CA TYR A 362 10.75 -1.13 20.27
C TYR A 362 9.28 -1.50 20.26
N GLY A 363 8.99 -2.65 20.83
CA GLY A 363 7.67 -3.25 20.93
C GLY A 363 7.73 -4.64 21.53
N THR A 364 6.64 -5.06 22.13
CA THR A 364 6.50 -6.33 22.83
C THR A 364 5.90 -7.38 21.93
N LEU A 365 6.60 -8.51 21.74
CA LEU A 365 6.03 -9.67 21.04
C LEU A 365 4.73 -10.12 21.70
N TYR A 366 3.70 -10.33 20.87
CA TYR A 366 2.36 -10.72 21.30
C TYR A 366 1.69 -9.69 22.23
N GLY A 367 2.23 -8.47 22.25
CA GLY A 367 1.68 -7.31 22.93
C GLY A 367 1.25 -6.25 21.92
N ASP A 368 1.92 -5.09 21.90
CA ASP A 368 1.66 -3.98 21.01
C ASP A 368 2.06 -4.23 19.55
N VAL A 369 2.98 -5.16 19.27
CA VAL A 369 3.31 -5.61 17.91
C VAL A 369 2.45 -6.78 17.43
N ALA A 370 1.24 -6.93 17.96
CA ALA A 370 0.28 -7.95 17.54
C ALA A 370 -0.92 -7.35 16.80
N GLY A 371 -1.60 -8.19 16.02
CA GLY A 371 -2.79 -7.81 15.26
C GLY A 371 -2.93 -8.62 13.98
N GLY A 372 -3.92 -8.28 13.17
CA GLY A 372 -4.12 -8.88 11.85
C GLY A 372 -3.52 -8.08 10.70
N PHE A 373 -3.25 -6.77 10.94
CA PHE A 373 -2.68 -5.88 9.94
C PHE A 373 -2.00 -4.67 10.61
N ALA A 374 -0.84 -4.25 10.10
CA ALA A 374 -0.07 -3.10 10.57
C ALA A 374 0.00 -2.02 9.49
N PRO A 375 -0.98 -1.10 9.42
CA PRO A 375 -1.11 -0.16 8.31
C PRO A 375 0.10 0.76 8.10
N ILE A 376 0.77 1.15 9.19
CA ILE A 376 1.84 2.16 9.20
C ILE A 376 3.24 1.58 9.46
N VAL A 377 3.39 0.25 9.43
CA VAL A 377 4.67 -0.41 9.76
C VAL A 377 5.81 -0.06 8.80
N ASP A 378 5.49 0.47 7.63
CA ASP A 378 6.47 0.93 6.63
C ASP A 378 6.54 2.47 6.50
N LEU A 379 5.96 3.20 7.45
CA LEU A 379 6.04 4.67 7.54
C LEU A 379 7.00 5.10 8.64
N TRP A 380 7.91 6.01 8.32
CA TRP A 380 8.75 6.67 9.31
C TRP A 380 7.93 7.61 10.21
N LYS A 381 8.43 7.91 11.41
CA LYS A 381 7.71 8.77 12.37
C LYS A 381 7.39 10.15 11.82
N ALA A 382 8.28 10.72 11.00
CA ALA A 382 8.07 11.98 10.31
C ALA A 382 6.89 11.90 9.33
N ASP A 383 6.77 10.81 8.57
CA ASP A 383 5.64 10.57 7.67
C ASP A 383 4.33 10.42 8.44
N VAL A 384 4.35 9.68 9.55
CA VAL A 384 3.15 9.53 10.40
C VAL A 384 2.59 10.89 10.82
N ARG A 385 3.43 11.82 11.28
CA ARG A 385 3.01 13.19 11.64
C ARG A 385 2.46 13.97 10.43
N ARG A 386 3.19 13.95 9.30
CA ARG A 386 2.74 14.64 8.07
C ARG A 386 1.39 14.13 7.59
N LEU A 387 1.16 12.83 7.66
CA LEU A 387 -0.12 12.22 7.27
C LEU A 387 -1.26 12.50 8.25
N CYS A 388 -0.98 12.76 9.51
CA CYS A 388 -2.00 13.30 10.44
C CYS A 388 -2.46 14.69 10.02
N TYR A 389 -1.54 15.58 9.63
CA TYR A 389 -1.88 16.90 9.09
C TYR A 389 -2.64 16.77 7.76
N GLU A 390 -2.23 15.86 6.87
CA GLU A 390 -2.95 15.59 5.61
C GLU A 390 -4.38 15.12 5.88
N SER A 391 -4.58 14.27 6.89
CA SER A 391 -5.89 13.84 7.34
C SER A 391 -6.80 15.03 7.76
N ASN A 392 -6.27 15.96 8.54
CA ASN A 392 -6.97 17.18 8.95
C ASN A 392 -7.27 18.09 7.74
N ARG A 393 -6.29 18.29 6.86
CA ARG A 393 -6.44 19.08 5.64
C ARG A 393 -7.58 18.57 4.76
N ARG A 394 -7.67 17.25 4.55
CA ARG A 394 -8.74 16.62 3.76
C ARG A 394 -10.12 16.76 4.38
N ALA A 395 -10.18 16.66 5.70
CA ALA A 395 -11.43 16.83 6.43
C ALA A 395 -11.91 18.30 6.49
N GLY A 396 -11.03 19.26 6.18
CA GLY A 396 -11.30 20.68 6.40
C GLY A 396 -11.52 21.05 7.87
N ALA A 397 -11.06 20.19 8.79
CA ALA A 397 -11.27 20.33 10.24
C ALA A 397 -10.15 19.59 11.01
N GLU A 398 -9.89 20.06 12.24
CA GLU A 398 -8.97 19.43 13.18
C GLU A 398 -9.61 18.19 13.82
N ARG A 399 -9.63 17.04 13.11
CA ARG A 399 -10.14 15.77 13.65
C ARG A 399 -9.09 14.99 14.44
N ILE A 400 -7.82 15.24 14.17
CA ILE A 400 -6.69 14.78 14.98
C ILE A 400 -6.13 16.04 15.66
N PRO A 401 -6.18 16.13 17.01
CA PRO A 401 -5.70 17.32 17.72
C PRO A 401 -4.22 17.60 17.45
N GLU A 402 -3.86 18.85 17.17
CA GLU A 402 -2.47 19.27 16.95
C GLU A 402 -1.59 18.92 18.16
N ALA A 403 -2.11 19.11 19.37
CA ALA A 403 -1.43 18.72 20.61
C ALA A 403 -1.06 17.23 20.66
N LEU A 404 -1.86 16.36 20.01
CA LEU A 404 -1.54 14.93 19.90
C LEU A 404 -0.45 14.69 18.87
N ILE A 405 -0.46 15.41 17.73
CA ILE A 405 0.52 15.27 16.65
C ILE A 405 1.92 15.69 17.11
N GLU A 406 2.00 16.79 17.87
CA GLU A 406 3.25 17.41 18.31
C GLU A 406 3.79 16.83 19.62
N ARG A 407 3.00 16.03 20.32
CA ARG A 407 3.37 15.44 21.60
C ARG A 407 4.64 14.59 21.47
N GLU A 408 5.51 14.68 22.49
CA GLU A 408 6.68 13.80 22.61
C GLU A 408 6.23 12.33 22.77
N PRO A 409 6.76 11.39 21.97
CA PRO A 409 6.37 9.99 22.05
C PRO A 409 6.72 9.35 23.40
N THR A 410 5.79 8.55 23.92
CA THR A 410 5.97 7.78 25.17
C THR A 410 5.14 6.52 25.16
N ALA A 411 5.67 5.42 25.73
CA ALA A 411 4.95 4.17 25.87
C ALA A 411 4.11 4.09 27.16
N GLU A 412 4.34 4.95 28.16
CA GLU A 412 3.62 5.01 29.45
C GLU A 412 3.45 3.65 30.15
N LEU A 413 4.53 2.83 30.15
CA LEU A 413 4.58 1.52 30.81
C LEU A 413 5.30 1.54 32.17
N ARG A 414 5.93 2.68 32.50
CA ARG A 414 6.62 2.98 33.76
C ARG A 414 6.54 4.47 34.09
N PRO A 415 6.85 4.89 35.35
CA PRO A 415 6.79 6.30 35.72
C PRO A 415 7.67 7.19 34.86
N GLY A 416 7.09 8.28 34.30
CA GLY A 416 7.82 9.32 33.57
C GLY A 416 8.56 8.84 32.31
N GLN A 417 8.17 7.71 31.73
CA GLN A 417 8.82 7.12 30.56
C GLN A 417 8.73 8.04 29.35
N LYS A 418 9.86 8.13 28.62
CA LYS A 418 9.95 8.74 27.30
C LYS A 418 10.61 7.76 26.34
N ASP A 419 10.25 7.79 25.08
CA ASP A 419 10.89 6.93 24.06
C ASP A 419 12.39 7.23 23.95
N SER A 420 12.76 8.50 24.14
CA SER A 420 14.16 8.98 24.18
C SER A 420 15.02 8.35 25.28
N ASP A 421 14.42 7.72 26.31
CA ASP A 421 15.16 6.93 27.31
C ASP A 421 15.76 5.64 26.73
N SER A 422 15.18 5.12 25.65
CA SER A 422 15.48 3.80 25.08
C SER A 422 15.90 3.83 23.61
N LEU A 423 15.52 4.88 22.89
CA LEU A 423 15.75 5.05 21.47
C LEU A 423 16.60 6.29 21.16
N PRO A 424 17.45 6.25 20.14
CA PRO A 424 17.94 7.46 19.52
C PRO A 424 16.79 8.32 18.96
N PRO A 425 17.02 9.61 18.67
CA PRO A 425 16.03 10.44 18.00
C PRO A 425 15.49 9.76 16.73
N TYR A 426 14.19 9.84 16.50
CA TYR A 426 13.54 9.17 15.36
C TYR A 426 14.14 9.59 14.01
N ASP A 427 14.46 10.87 13.84
CA ASP A 427 15.11 11.38 12.62
C ASP A 427 16.51 10.76 12.40
N THR A 428 17.23 10.45 13.49
CA THR A 428 18.51 9.74 13.42
C THR A 428 18.32 8.30 12.97
N ILE A 429 17.31 7.62 13.50
CA ILE A 429 16.97 6.24 13.09
C ILE A 429 16.63 6.21 11.60
N GLU A 430 15.75 7.09 11.15
CA GLU A 430 15.36 7.22 9.75
C GLU A 430 16.57 7.46 8.84
N ALA A 431 17.36 8.50 9.12
CA ALA A 431 18.53 8.87 8.32
C ALA A 431 19.56 7.72 8.20
N VAL A 432 19.84 7.04 9.31
CA VAL A 432 20.80 5.92 9.30
C VAL A 432 20.24 4.73 8.52
N MET A 433 18.97 4.39 8.72
CA MET A 433 18.37 3.24 8.04
C MET A 433 18.21 3.46 6.54
N GLU A 434 17.90 4.69 6.10
CA GLU A 434 17.86 5.02 4.66
C GLU A 434 19.25 4.86 4.01
N ARG A 435 20.33 5.26 4.69
CA ARG A 435 21.71 5.02 4.23
C ARG A 435 22.05 3.52 4.19
N VAL A 436 21.57 2.74 5.18
CA VAL A 436 21.69 1.27 5.18
C VAL A 436 21.01 0.68 3.94
N PHE A 437 19.80 1.12 3.62
CA PHE A 437 19.04 0.65 2.46
C PHE A 437 19.68 1.05 1.13
N ALA A 438 20.33 2.20 1.07
CA ALA A 438 21.12 2.66 -0.06
C ALA A 438 22.47 1.94 -0.21
N GLY A 439 22.87 1.10 0.75
CA GLY A 439 24.16 0.39 0.72
C GLY A 439 25.36 1.32 0.97
N GLU A 440 25.16 2.45 1.63
CA GLU A 440 26.20 3.44 1.89
C GLU A 440 27.17 2.98 2.99
N THR A 441 28.38 3.55 2.98
CA THR A 441 29.35 3.34 4.06
C THR A 441 28.90 4.07 5.31
N LEU A 442 28.83 3.33 6.42
CA LEU A 442 28.37 3.81 7.72
C LEU A 442 29.53 4.14 8.66
N GLU A 443 29.37 5.17 9.49
CA GLU A 443 30.24 5.45 10.61
C GLU A 443 30.03 4.40 11.75
N ARG A 444 30.93 4.39 12.75
CA ARG A 444 30.87 3.40 13.84
C ARG A 444 29.53 3.39 14.57
N LYS A 445 29.02 4.58 14.97
CA LYS A 445 27.74 4.68 15.70
C LYS A 445 26.53 4.26 14.84
N GLU A 446 26.58 4.58 13.56
CA GLU A 446 25.55 4.18 12.59
C GLU A 446 25.54 2.68 12.38
N ARG A 447 26.72 2.04 12.31
CA ARG A 447 26.83 0.57 12.28
C ARG A 447 26.24 -0.09 13.53
N GLU A 448 26.52 0.44 14.72
CA GLU A 448 25.95 -0.05 15.98
C GLU A 448 24.40 -0.01 15.95
N LEU A 449 23.82 1.07 15.35
CA LEU A 449 22.36 1.18 15.16
C LEU A 449 21.83 0.17 14.16
N ALA A 450 22.48 0.00 13.01
CA ALA A 450 22.14 -0.99 11.99
C ALA A 450 22.22 -2.42 12.53
N GLU A 451 23.25 -2.74 13.34
CA GLU A 451 23.37 -4.03 14.02
C GLU A 451 22.25 -4.25 15.04
N ARG A 452 21.85 -3.20 15.78
CA ARG A 452 20.68 -3.28 16.66
C ARG A 452 19.43 -3.61 15.86
N ALA A 453 19.19 -2.92 14.76
CA ALA A 453 18.05 -3.20 13.89
C ALA A 453 18.05 -4.64 13.36
N ALA A 454 19.23 -5.15 12.97
CA ALA A 454 19.39 -6.54 12.52
C ALA A 454 19.06 -7.57 13.60
N ARG A 455 19.48 -7.34 14.86
CA ARG A 455 19.19 -8.24 15.97
C ARG A 455 17.70 -8.42 16.24
N PHE A 456 16.88 -7.44 15.91
CA PHE A 456 15.43 -7.49 16.12
C PHE A 456 14.62 -8.01 14.95
N ALA A 457 15.26 -8.53 13.90
CA ALA A 457 14.57 -9.16 12.77
C ALA A 457 13.54 -10.21 13.20
N PHE A 458 13.86 -11.03 14.23
CA PHE A 458 12.96 -12.04 14.76
C PHE A 458 11.62 -11.48 15.27
N LYS A 459 11.59 -10.24 15.78
CA LYS A 459 10.33 -9.59 16.18
C LYS A 459 9.49 -9.23 14.97
N ARG A 460 10.10 -8.74 13.89
CA ARG A 460 9.41 -8.39 12.65
C ARG A 460 8.79 -9.60 11.95
N LEU A 461 9.44 -10.77 12.05
CA LEU A 461 8.88 -12.03 11.51
C LEU A 461 7.61 -12.49 12.24
N GLN A 462 7.37 -12.02 13.47
CA GLN A 462 6.18 -12.35 14.26
C GLN A 462 5.12 -11.24 14.21
N ALA A 463 5.50 -10.05 13.75
CA ALA A 463 4.59 -8.91 13.64
C ALA A 463 3.58 -9.12 12.49
N PRO A 464 2.40 -8.49 12.55
CA PRO A 464 1.46 -8.50 11.44
C PRO A 464 2.07 -7.81 10.21
N CYS A 465 1.69 -8.30 9.03
CA CYS A 465 2.10 -7.68 7.78
C CYS A 465 1.52 -6.25 7.63
N GLY A 466 2.24 -5.42 6.91
CA GLY A 466 1.79 -4.13 6.42
C GLY A 466 1.92 -4.03 4.91
N LEU A 467 1.53 -2.91 4.34
CA LEU A 467 1.74 -2.61 2.94
C LEU A 467 3.09 -1.95 2.72
N ARG A 468 3.65 -2.22 1.55
CA ARG A 468 4.83 -1.52 1.05
C ARG A 468 4.44 -0.08 0.70
N LEU A 469 4.89 0.85 1.52
CA LEU A 469 4.70 2.29 1.35
C LEU A 469 6.03 3.04 1.14
N SER A 470 7.15 2.32 1.14
CA SER A 470 8.50 2.85 0.92
C SER A 470 9.26 2.04 -0.14
N PRO A 471 10.29 2.60 -0.78
CA PRO A 471 11.10 1.91 -1.78
C PRO A 471 11.74 0.63 -1.26
N VAL A 472 12.19 0.64 0.00
CA VAL A 472 12.77 -0.52 0.68
C VAL A 472 12.10 -0.70 2.02
N THR A 473 11.41 -1.83 2.18
CA THR A 473 10.80 -2.21 3.45
C THR A 473 11.83 -2.89 4.36
N LEU A 474 11.53 -2.95 5.66
CA LEU A 474 12.33 -3.75 6.59
C LEU A 474 12.28 -5.25 6.23
N ALA A 475 11.17 -5.74 5.68
CA ALA A 475 11.04 -7.12 5.22
C ALA A 475 11.98 -7.44 4.02
N ASP A 476 12.16 -6.49 3.09
CA ASP A 476 13.12 -6.64 1.99
C ASP A 476 14.55 -6.69 2.53
N TRP A 477 14.87 -5.81 3.46
CA TRP A 477 16.18 -5.75 4.09
C TRP A 477 16.49 -7.01 4.89
N ASP A 478 15.55 -7.54 5.67
CA ASP A 478 15.69 -8.80 6.40
C ASP A 478 15.90 -9.98 5.45
N ARG A 479 15.10 -10.06 4.38
CA ARG A 479 15.22 -11.11 3.34
C ARG A 479 16.59 -11.08 2.66
N ALA A 480 17.11 -9.89 2.32
CA ALA A 480 18.43 -9.74 1.73
C ALA A 480 19.56 -10.21 2.66
N ARG A 481 19.32 -10.29 3.97
CA ARG A 481 20.25 -10.77 4.99
C ARG A 481 20.07 -12.24 5.37
N GLY A 482 19.11 -12.93 4.76
CA GLY A 482 18.85 -14.36 5.00
C GLY A 482 17.90 -14.64 6.17
N PHE A 483 17.04 -13.70 6.54
CA PHE A 483 15.95 -13.87 7.52
C PHE A 483 14.60 -14.04 6.86
#